data_66438079a0bb9ea4135f7c26f47f199a
#
_entry.id   66438079a0bb9ea4135f7c26f47f199a
#
_cell.length_a   1.000
_cell.length_b   1.000
_cell.length_c   1.000
_cell.angle_alpha   90.00
_cell.angle_beta   90.00
_cell.angle_gamma   90.00
#
_symmetry.space_group_name_H-M   'P 1'
#
loop_
_entity.id
_entity.type
_entity.pdbx_description
1 polymer ?
#
loop_
_entity_poly.entity_id
_entity_poly.type
_entity_poly.pdbx_seq_one_letter_code
_entity_poly.pdbx_strand_id
1 'polypeptide(L)'
;GLGYVYKSQLMVWVRGDFLMSETTLNRFFALHVVALPLVLCILIFVHIVALHHVGSNNPDGIEIKKDKDENGVPRDGIPFHPYYTVHDIHAMVVFLFIFCAVVFFAPEMGGYFLEKPNFEMADPLKTPEHIAPVWYYTPFYAMLRAATFPLFGLSAKFWGLVIMAGAIIIPAALPWLDRSPVKSLSLIHI
;
A
#
# COMPACT_ATOMS: atom_id res chain seq x y z
N GLY A 1 -25.69 27.65 2.38
CA GLY A 1 -24.43 28.30 2.25
C GLY A 1 -23.53 27.70 1.19
N LEU A 2 -22.58 28.47 0.70
CA LEU A 2 -21.59 28.12 -0.35
C LEU A 2 -20.91 26.76 -0.12
N GLY A 3 -20.58 26.42 1.14
CA GLY A 3 -19.91 25.14 1.44
C GLY A 3 -20.75 23.88 1.14
N TYR A 4 -22.06 23.98 1.10
CA TYR A 4 -22.92 22.86 0.73
C TYR A 4 -22.94 22.63 -0.80
N VAL A 5 -22.88 23.70 -1.55
CA VAL A 5 -22.85 23.67 -3.02
C VAL A 5 -21.55 23.03 -3.51
N TYR A 6 -20.40 23.41 -2.94
CA TYR A 6 -19.11 22.84 -3.32
C TYR A 6 -18.99 21.34 -2.96
N LYS A 7 -19.52 20.92 -1.83
CA LYS A 7 -19.55 19.49 -1.46
C LYS A 7 -20.37 18.65 -2.43
N SER A 8 -21.53 19.13 -2.83
CA SER A 8 -22.39 18.40 -3.79
C SER A 8 -21.74 18.36 -5.18
N GLN A 9 -21.13 19.45 -5.64
CA GLN A 9 -20.44 19.49 -6.92
C GLN A 9 -19.22 18.55 -6.97
N LEU A 10 -18.40 18.51 -5.90
CA LEU A 10 -17.28 17.60 -5.82
C LEU A 10 -17.73 16.13 -5.85
N MET A 11 -18.80 15.80 -5.12
CA MET A 11 -19.38 14.46 -5.13
C MET A 11 -19.87 14.05 -6.53
N VAL A 12 -20.59 14.94 -7.21
CA VAL A 12 -21.06 14.70 -8.58
C VAL A 12 -19.89 14.56 -9.54
N TRP A 13 -18.84 15.37 -9.38
CA TRP A 13 -17.66 15.29 -10.22
C TRP A 13 -16.93 13.95 -10.03
N VAL A 14 -16.72 13.48 -8.81
CA VAL A 14 -16.07 12.20 -8.51
C VAL A 14 -16.92 11.01 -8.98
N ARG A 15 -18.21 11.03 -8.71
CA ARG A 15 -19.16 9.97 -9.11
C ARG A 15 -19.40 9.95 -10.62
N GLY A 16 -19.41 11.13 -11.24
CA GLY A 16 -19.80 11.32 -12.63
C GLY A 16 -21.29 11.47 -12.85
N ASP A 17 -22.08 11.40 -11.77
CA ASP A 17 -23.54 11.52 -11.78
C ASP A 17 -24.05 11.98 -10.41
N PHE A 18 -25.33 12.42 -10.34
CA PHE A 18 -25.99 12.76 -9.08
C PHE A 18 -26.22 11.56 -8.18
N LEU A 19 -26.45 10.40 -8.78
CA LEU A 19 -26.62 9.12 -8.09
C LEU A 19 -25.48 8.15 -8.44
N MET A 20 -25.39 7.05 -7.69
CA MET A 20 -24.53 5.95 -8.07
C MET A 20 -25.06 5.32 -9.34
N SER A 21 -24.27 5.33 -10.39
CA SER A 21 -24.66 4.89 -11.72
C SER A 21 -23.56 4.05 -12.38
N GLU A 22 -23.81 3.56 -13.56
CA GLU A 22 -22.83 2.87 -14.40
C GLU A 22 -21.57 3.71 -14.62
N THR A 23 -21.73 5.03 -14.76
CA THR A 23 -20.61 5.97 -14.89
C THR A 23 -19.70 5.94 -13.66
N THR A 24 -20.27 5.87 -12.46
CA THR A 24 -19.53 5.75 -11.22
C THR A 24 -18.74 4.45 -11.19
N LEU A 25 -19.38 3.33 -11.50
CA LEU A 25 -18.75 2.01 -11.53
C LEU A 25 -17.57 1.98 -12.52
N ASN A 26 -17.77 2.48 -13.73
CA ASN A 26 -16.75 2.52 -14.77
C ASN A 26 -15.54 3.39 -14.38
N ARG A 27 -15.76 4.54 -13.74
CA ARG A 27 -14.69 5.41 -13.26
C ARG A 27 -13.85 4.75 -12.18
N PHE A 28 -14.49 4.15 -11.19
CA PHE A 28 -13.77 3.46 -10.11
C PHE A 28 -13.09 2.17 -10.61
N PHE A 29 -13.70 1.47 -11.54
CA PHE A 29 -13.07 0.33 -12.20
C PHE A 29 -11.81 0.75 -12.96
N ALA A 30 -11.87 1.78 -13.78
CA ALA A 30 -10.72 2.30 -14.51
C ALA A 30 -9.62 2.81 -13.56
N LEU A 31 -9.98 3.48 -12.47
CA LEU A 31 -9.04 3.89 -11.44
C LEU A 31 -8.31 2.69 -10.82
N HIS A 32 -9.08 1.66 -10.41
CA HIS A 32 -8.53 0.50 -9.70
C HIS A 32 -7.70 -0.41 -10.60
N VAL A 33 -8.15 -0.65 -11.84
CA VAL A 33 -7.54 -1.65 -12.75
C VAL A 33 -6.42 -1.03 -13.59
N VAL A 34 -6.48 0.27 -13.90
CA VAL A 34 -5.52 0.92 -14.78
C VAL A 34 -4.69 1.97 -14.05
N ALA A 35 -5.32 2.99 -13.49
CA ALA A 35 -4.60 4.15 -12.97
C ALA A 35 -3.74 3.81 -11.75
N LEU A 36 -4.29 3.11 -10.76
CA LEU A 36 -3.53 2.71 -9.55
C LEU A 36 -2.38 1.75 -9.85
N PRO A 37 -2.54 0.68 -10.65
CA PRO A 37 -1.43 -0.17 -11.05
C PRO A 37 -0.33 0.57 -11.81
N LEU A 38 -0.66 1.48 -12.72
CA LEU A 38 0.33 2.29 -13.43
C LEU A 38 1.12 3.20 -12.49
N VAL A 39 0.43 3.90 -11.58
CA VAL A 39 1.09 4.73 -10.56
C VAL A 39 1.98 3.87 -9.67
N LEU A 40 1.53 2.69 -9.26
CA LEU A 40 2.34 1.77 -8.46
C LEU A 40 3.61 1.33 -9.20
N CYS A 41 3.52 0.97 -10.48
CA CYS A 41 4.68 0.62 -11.31
C CYS A 41 5.68 1.78 -11.41
N ILE A 42 5.20 3.01 -11.60
CA ILE A 42 6.05 4.20 -11.63
C ILE A 42 6.75 4.41 -10.28
N LEU A 43 6.02 4.29 -9.17
CA LEU A 43 6.59 4.44 -7.83
C LEU A 43 7.63 3.37 -7.52
N ILE A 44 7.38 2.11 -7.90
CA ILE A 44 8.36 1.02 -7.78
C ILE A 44 9.62 1.35 -8.57
N PHE A 45 9.48 1.78 -9.82
CA PHE A 45 10.62 2.15 -10.66
C PHE A 45 11.46 3.26 -10.01
N VAL A 46 10.81 4.34 -9.57
CA VAL A 46 11.50 5.47 -8.90
C VAL A 46 12.18 5.00 -7.60
N HIS A 47 11.51 4.13 -6.83
CA HIS A 47 12.05 3.56 -5.59
C HIS A 47 13.34 2.75 -5.85
N ILE A 48 13.34 1.90 -6.88
CA ILE A 48 14.52 1.11 -7.26
C ILE A 48 15.64 2.01 -7.77
N VAL A 49 15.35 3.03 -8.57
CA VAL A 49 16.35 4.02 -9.01
C VAL A 49 16.98 4.73 -7.79
N ALA A 50 16.17 5.16 -6.83
CA ALA A 50 16.65 5.79 -5.60
C ALA A 50 17.54 4.83 -4.79
N LEU A 51 17.13 3.57 -4.65
CA LEU A 51 17.93 2.53 -3.97
C LEU A 51 19.29 2.33 -4.65
N HIS A 52 19.31 2.26 -5.97
CA HIS A 52 20.57 2.14 -6.74
C HIS A 52 21.47 3.35 -6.59
N HIS A 53 20.88 4.54 -6.46
CA HIS A 53 21.64 5.78 -6.25
C HIS A 53 22.27 5.84 -4.86
N VAL A 54 21.51 5.56 -3.81
CA VAL A 54 21.97 5.62 -2.41
C VAL A 54 22.77 4.38 -2.03
N GLY A 55 22.35 3.20 -2.44
CA GLY A 55 22.86 1.90 -2.02
C GLY A 55 22.14 1.34 -0.79
N SER A 56 22.30 0.04 -0.58
CA SER A 56 21.74 -0.66 0.57
C SER A 56 22.56 -0.38 1.83
N ASN A 57 21.89 -0.34 2.98
CA ASN A 57 22.56 -0.33 4.27
C ASN A 57 23.16 -1.71 4.58
N ASN A 58 24.16 -1.72 5.45
CA ASN A 58 24.78 -2.95 5.97
C ASN A 58 24.74 -2.94 7.51
N PRO A 59 25.00 -4.10 8.16
CA PRO A 59 24.96 -4.19 9.63
C PRO A 59 25.92 -3.24 10.34
N ASP A 60 27.05 -2.93 9.76
CA ASP A 60 28.09 -2.10 10.36
C ASP A 60 27.93 -0.61 10.06
N GLY A 61 26.97 -0.24 9.21
CA GLY A 61 26.73 1.14 8.81
C GLY A 61 27.82 1.77 7.93
N ILE A 62 28.64 0.95 7.30
CA ILE A 62 29.77 1.38 6.44
C ILE A 62 29.22 1.93 5.12
N GLU A 63 29.71 3.08 4.70
CA GLU A 63 29.37 3.66 3.39
C GLU A 63 30.21 3.00 2.28
N ILE A 64 29.81 1.83 1.83
CA ILE A 64 30.52 0.97 0.87
C ILE A 64 30.94 1.72 -0.40
N LYS A 65 30.09 2.66 -0.88
CA LYS A 65 30.37 3.42 -2.10
C LYS A 65 31.55 4.41 -1.95
N LYS A 66 31.94 4.75 -0.74
CA LYS A 66 33.06 5.67 -0.47
C LYS A 66 34.38 4.93 -0.29
N ASP A 67 34.35 3.68 0.17
CA ASP A 67 35.54 2.87 0.37
C ASP A 67 35.72 1.90 -0.81
N LYS A 68 36.45 2.34 -1.82
CA LYS A 68 36.71 1.61 -3.06
C LYS A 68 38.20 1.34 -3.24
N ASP A 69 38.51 0.26 -3.96
CA ASP A 69 39.85 -0.06 -4.42
C ASP A 69 40.28 0.83 -5.62
N GLU A 70 41.48 0.60 -6.13
CA GLU A 70 42.04 1.32 -7.29
C GLU A 70 41.26 1.10 -8.59
N ASN A 71 40.48 0.02 -8.67
CA ASN A 71 39.63 -0.32 -9.81
C ASN A 71 38.19 0.21 -9.64
N GLY A 72 37.89 0.93 -8.55
CA GLY A 72 36.56 1.47 -8.26
C GLY A 72 35.57 0.43 -7.68
N VAL A 73 36.09 -0.75 -7.29
CA VAL A 73 35.27 -1.80 -6.66
C VAL A 73 35.24 -1.55 -5.15
N PRO A 74 34.05 -1.60 -4.50
CA PRO A 74 33.95 -1.48 -3.06
C PRO A 74 34.77 -2.57 -2.34
N ARG A 75 35.61 -2.18 -1.36
CA ARG A 75 36.45 -3.11 -0.60
C ARG A 75 35.64 -4.02 0.32
N ASP A 76 34.55 -3.48 0.91
CA ASP A 76 33.65 -4.22 1.79
C ASP A 76 32.35 -4.54 1.06
N GLY A 77 32.46 -5.28 -0.01
CA GLY A 77 31.34 -5.66 -0.84
C GLY A 77 31.52 -7.04 -1.45
N ILE A 78 30.41 -7.70 -1.74
CA ILE A 78 30.41 -8.93 -2.54
C ILE A 78 29.66 -8.67 -3.84
N PRO A 79 30.07 -9.31 -4.95
CA PRO A 79 29.39 -9.16 -6.22
C PRO A 79 27.91 -9.51 -6.11
N PHE A 80 27.05 -8.69 -6.68
CA PHE A 80 25.61 -8.97 -6.71
C PHE A 80 25.32 -10.25 -7.52
N HIS A 81 25.91 -10.34 -8.70
CA HIS A 81 25.81 -11.53 -9.55
C HIS A 81 27.02 -12.45 -9.33
N PRO A 82 26.85 -13.78 -9.16
CA PRO A 82 25.58 -14.53 -9.23
C PRO A 82 24.85 -14.65 -7.87
N TYR A 83 25.45 -14.26 -6.76
CA TYR A 83 24.96 -14.58 -5.42
C TYR A 83 23.55 -14.07 -5.14
N TYR A 84 23.35 -12.76 -5.20
CA TYR A 84 22.03 -12.16 -4.93
C TYR A 84 21.05 -12.33 -6.09
N THR A 85 21.54 -12.39 -7.32
CA THR A 85 20.71 -12.72 -8.48
C THR A 85 20.01 -14.07 -8.30
N VAL A 86 20.73 -15.08 -7.83
CA VAL A 86 20.18 -16.42 -7.59
C VAL A 86 19.15 -16.39 -6.45
N HIS A 87 19.44 -15.66 -5.35
CA HIS A 87 18.52 -15.51 -4.24
C HIS A 87 17.20 -14.82 -4.65
N ASP A 88 17.31 -13.76 -5.44
CA ASP A 88 16.15 -13.01 -5.93
C ASP A 88 15.29 -13.89 -6.85
N ILE A 89 15.91 -14.59 -7.82
CA ILE A 89 15.20 -15.51 -8.71
C ILE A 89 14.54 -16.64 -7.91
N HIS A 90 15.24 -17.20 -6.94
CA HIS A 90 14.69 -18.26 -6.09
C HIS A 90 13.45 -17.78 -5.34
N ALA A 91 13.54 -16.63 -4.67
CA ALA A 91 12.41 -16.06 -3.94
C ALA A 91 11.21 -15.75 -4.86
N MET A 92 11.47 -15.19 -6.06
CA MET A 92 10.44 -14.94 -7.05
C MET A 92 9.77 -16.24 -7.54
N VAL A 93 10.54 -17.28 -7.81
CA VAL A 93 10.01 -18.57 -8.27
C VAL A 93 9.14 -19.22 -7.18
N VAL A 94 9.59 -19.21 -5.93
CA VAL A 94 8.80 -19.75 -4.81
C VAL A 94 7.50 -18.98 -4.64
N PHE A 95 7.57 -17.65 -4.66
CA PHE A 95 6.37 -16.82 -4.60
C PHE A 95 5.40 -17.12 -5.74
N LEU A 96 5.88 -17.11 -6.98
CA LEU A 96 5.05 -17.38 -8.17
C LEU A 96 4.46 -18.78 -8.16
N PHE A 97 5.20 -19.78 -7.67
CA PHE A 97 4.68 -21.14 -7.52
C PHE A 97 3.48 -21.17 -6.57
N ILE A 98 3.61 -20.57 -5.38
CA ILE A 98 2.50 -20.50 -4.41
C ILE A 98 1.35 -19.68 -4.98
N PHE A 99 1.63 -18.52 -5.57
CA PHE A 99 0.63 -17.66 -6.19
C PHE A 99 -0.17 -18.38 -7.27
N CYS A 100 0.52 -19.03 -8.21
CA CYS A 100 -0.13 -19.79 -9.27
C CYS A 100 -0.92 -20.99 -8.71
N ALA A 101 -0.40 -21.67 -7.68
CA ALA A 101 -1.11 -22.77 -7.04
C ALA A 101 -2.46 -22.27 -6.47
N VAL A 102 -2.47 -21.12 -5.80
CA VAL A 102 -3.73 -20.54 -5.30
C VAL A 102 -4.64 -20.13 -6.44
N VAL A 103 -4.15 -19.32 -7.39
CA VAL A 103 -4.98 -18.76 -8.48
C VAL A 103 -5.62 -19.84 -9.34
N PHE A 104 -4.89 -20.91 -9.66
CA PHE A 104 -5.38 -21.95 -10.56
C PHE A 104 -6.11 -23.10 -9.86
N PHE A 105 -5.83 -23.38 -8.60
CA PHE A 105 -6.38 -24.56 -7.92
C PHE A 105 -7.28 -24.24 -6.73
N ALA A 106 -7.12 -23.08 -6.11
CA ALA A 106 -7.91 -22.70 -4.92
C ALA A 106 -8.17 -21.19 -4.82
N PRO A 107 -8.73 -20.54 -5.87
CA PRO A 107 -8.85 -19.07 -5.92
C PRO A 107 -9.71 -18.49 -4.81
N GLU A 108 -10.66 -19.23 -4.30
CA GLU A 108 -11.55 -18.78 -3.22
C GLU A 108 -10.92 -18.97 -1.83
N MET A 109 -10.03 -19.95 -1.68
CA MET A 109 -9.41 -20.33 -0.39
C MET A 109 -10.44 -20.44 0.75
N GLY A 110 -11.60 -21.08 0.47
CA GLY A 110 -12.68 -21.21 1.44
C GLY A 110 -13.35 -19.88 1.85
N GLY A 111 -13.31 -18.87 1.00
CA GLY A 111 -13.87 -17.56 1.26
C GLY A 111 -12.88 -16.53 1.81
N TYR A 112 -11.60 -16.89 1.98
CA TYR A 112 -10.58 -15.95 2.45
C TYR A 112 -10.17 -14.93 1.37
N PHE A 113 -10.12 -15.35 0.09
CA PHE A 113 -9.70 -14.48 -1.00
C PHE A 113 -10.88 -13.98 -1.83
N LEU A 114 -11.87 -14.84 -2.08
CA LEU A 114 -13.11 -14.46 -2.75
C LEU A 114 -14.29 -14.68 -1.82
N GLU A 115 -14.86 -13.60 -1.34
CA GLU A 115 -16.03 -13.63 -0.47
C GLU A 115 -17.31 -13.85 -1.27
N LYS A 116 -18.32 -14.44 -0.61
CA LYS A 116 -19.61 -14.75 -1.23
C LYS A 116 -20.28 -13.54 -1.93
N PRO A 117 -20.23 -12.31 -1.40
CA PRO A 117 -20.79 -11.14 -2.09
C PRO A 117 -20.16 -10.83 -3.45
N ASN A 118 -18.92 -11.28 -3.70
CA ASN A 118 -18.25 -11.08 -4.99
C ASN A 118 -18.86 -11.89 -6.14
N PHE A 119 -19.68 -12.88 -5.83
CA PHE A 119 -20.43 -13.68 -6.83
C PHE A 119 -21.81 -13.12 -7.13
N GLU A 120 -22.25 -12.08 -6.39
CA GLU A 120 -23.51 -11.39 -6.67
C GLU A 120 -23.33 -10.39 -7.81
N MET A 121 -24.36 -10.27 -8.67
CA MET A 121 -24.33 -9.27 -9.73
C MET A 121 -24.31 -7.87 -9.12
N ALA A 122 -23.42 -7.01 -9.65
CA ALA A 122 -23.32 -5.63 -9.19
C ALA A 122 -24.62 -4.86 -9.50
N ASP A 123 -25.23 -4.32 -8.46
CA ASP A 123 -26.40 -3.45 -8.54
C ASP A 123 -26.05 -2.09 -7.91
N PRO A 124 -25.97 -1.00 -8.70
CA PRO A 124 -25.63 0.32 -8.19
C PRO A 124 -26.65 0.89 -7.18
N LEU A 125 -27.85 0.34 -7.15
CA LEU A 125 -28.94 0.78 -6.27
C LEU A 125 -29.11 -0.08 -5.02
N LYS A 126 -28.43 -1.25 -4.97
CA LYS A 126 -28.57 -2.20 -3.87
C LYS A 126 -27.21 -2.51 -3.26
N THR A 127 -27.04 -2.11 -2.02
CA THR A 127 -25.85 -2.50 -1.23
C THR A 127 -26.11 -3.85 -0.57
N PRO A 128 -25.20 -4.83 -0.67
CA PRO A 128 -25.35 -6.09 0.05
C PRO A 128 -25.45 -5.87 1.57
N GLU A 129 -26.21 -6.72 2.25
CA GLU A 129 -26.54 -6.54 3.69
C GLU A 129 -25.32 -6.63 4.61
N HIS A 130 -24.33 -7.44 4.23
CA HIS A 130 -23.12 -7.66 5.01
C HIS A 130 -21.90 -7.37 4.17
N ILE A 131 -21.45 -6.11 4.17
CA ILE A 131 -20.17 -5.72 3.58
C ILE A 131 -19.12 -5.62 4.69
N ALA A 132 -18.14 -6.50 4.63
CA ALA A 132 -16.90 -6.37 5.39
C ALA A 132 -15.72 -6.24 4.41
N PRO A 133 -14.69 -5.47 4.74
CA PRO A 133 -13.46 -5.48 3.94
C PRO A 133 -12.80 -6.85 4.04
N VAL A 134 -12.02 -7.21 3.01
CA VAL A 134 -11.17 -8.40 3.04
C VAL A 134 -10.27 -8.40 4.28
N TRP A 135 -9.92 -9.57 4.78
CA TRP A 135 -9.28 -9.76 6.08
C TRP A 135 -8.03 -8.90 6.32
N TYR A 136 -7.22 -8.64 5.31
CA TYR A 136 -6.01 -7.81 5.43
C TYR A 136 -6.31 -6.30 5.59
N TYR A 137 -7.53 -5.84 5.31
CA TYR A 137 -7.99 -4.48 5.63
C TYR A 137 -8.71 -4.38 6.99
N THR A 138 -8.98 -5.50 7.65
CA THR A 138 -9.67 -5.53 8.95
C THR A 138 -9.04 -4.62 10.01
N PRO A 139 -7.72 -4.51 10.15
CA PRO A 139 -7.11 -3.58 11.10
C PRO A 139 -7.51 -2.12 10.85
N PHE A 140 -7.48 -1.68 9.59
CA PHE A 140 -7.89 -0.31 9.22
C PHE A 140 -9.38 -0.07 9.43
N TYR A 141 -10.21 -1.06 9.13
CA TYR A 141 -11.64 -1.02 9.41
C TYR A 141 -11.93 -0.95 10.91
N ALA A 142 -11.21 -1.71 11.72
CA ALA A 142 -11.30 -1.65 13.17
C ALA A 142 -10.92 -0.26 13.70
N MET A 143 -9.85 0.35 13.20
CA MET A 143 -9.45 1.71 13.53
C MET A 143 -10.52 2.73 13.17
N LEU A 144 -11.14 2.61 11.99
CA LEU A 144 -12.26 3.47 11.57
C LEU A 144 -13.43 3.40 12.55
N ARG A 145 -13.72 2.21 13.09
CA ARG A 145 -14.84 1.96 14.01
C ARG A 145 -14.50 2.14 15.48
N ALA A 146 -13.24 2.28 15.85
CA ALA A 146 -12.80 2.42 17.24
C ALA A 146 -13.34 3.70 17.90
N ALA A 147 -13.53 4.78 17.15
CA ALA A 147 -14.12 5.98 17.67
C ALA A 147 -15.65 5.83 17.79
N THR A 148 -16.16 5.75 19.02
CA THR A 148 -17.59 5.53 19.31
C THR A 148 -18.30 6.75 19.87
N PHE A 149 -17.56 7.80 20.26
CA PHE A 149 -18.11 9.00 20.86
C PHE A 149 -17.63 10.27 20.16
N PRO A 150 -18.44 11.33 20.14
CA PRO A 150 -18.03 12.62 19.61
C PRO A 150 -17.02 13.29 20.55
N LEU A 151 -16.03 13.98 19.99
CA LEU A 151 -15.02 14.72 20.76
C LEU A 151 -14.79 16.08 20.10
N PHE A 152 -14.59 17.13 20.91
CA PHE A 152 -14.36 18.51 20.44
C PHE A 152 -15.41 19.03 19.44
N GLY A 153 -16.68 18.63 19.60
CA GLY A 153 -17.76 19.04 18.70
C GLY A 153 -17.78 18.35 17.34
N LEU A 154 -16.87 17.39 17.09
CA LEU A 154 -16.78 16.62 15.87
C LEU A 154 -17.36 15.21 16.08
N SER A 155 -17.97 14.65 15.03
CA SER A 155 -18.63 13.34 15.12
C SER A 155 -17.64 12.20 15.32
N ALA A 156 -18.08 11.09 15.92
CA ALA A 156 -17.31 9.85 16.03
C ALA A 156 -16.78 9.36 14.68
N LYS A 157 -17.59 9.48 13.62
CA LYS A 157 -17.18 9.11 12.25
C LYS A 157 -15.97 9.89 11.74
N PHE A 158 -15.90 11.18 12.09
CA PHE A 158 -14.76 12.02 11.75
C PHE A 158 -13.48 11.53 12.44
N TRP A 159 -13.55 11.23 13.74
CA TRP A 159 -12.40 10.73 14.49
C TRP A 159 -11.96 9.34 14.04
N GLY A 160 -12.89 8.46 13.70
CA GLY A 160 -12.58 7.17 13.09
C GLY A 160 -11.80 7.33 11.79
N LEU A 161 -12.20 8.28 10.93
CA LEU A 161 -11.49 8.59 9.70
C LEU A 161 -10.08 9.14 9.98
N VAL A 162 -9.92 10.03 10.96
CA VAL A 162 -8.61 10.59 11.34
C VAL A 162 -7.68 9.50 11.87
N ILE A 163 -8.17 8.58 12.70
CA ILE A 163 -7.38 7.45 13.23
C ILE A 163 -6.92 6.54 12.09
N MET A 164 -7.83 6.15 11.20
CA MET A 164 -7.51 5.31 10.06
C MET A 164 -6.53 5.99 9.10
N ALA A 165 -6.77 7.26 8.77
CA ALA A 165 -5.87 8.04 7.92
C ALA A 165 -4.49 8.21 8.56
N GLY A 166 -4.43 8.45 9.87
CA GLY A 166 -3.19 8.54 10.64
C GLY A 166 -2.35 7.28 10.54
N ALA A 167 -2.98 6.10 10.58
CA ALA A 167 -2.29 4.83 10.43
C ALA A 167 -1.59 4.66 9.07
N ILE A 168 -2.03 5.41 8.05
CA ILE A 168 -1.41 5.41 6.71
C ILE A 168 -0.41 6.57 6.57
N ILE A 169 -0.80 7.77 7.04
CA ILE A 169 -0.02 9.00 6.85
C ILE A 169 1.24 8.99 7.71
N ILE A 170 1.16 8.51 8.97
CA ILE A 170 2.32 8.50 9.88
C ILE A 170 3.47 7.65 9.33
N PRO A 171 3.28 6.40 8.88
CA PRO A 171 4.34 5.64 8.23
C PRO A 171 4.89 6.31 6.97
N ALA A 172 4.03 6.93 6.16
CA ALA A 172 4.47 7.67 4.99
C ALA A 172 5.32 8.90 5.32
N ALA A 173 5.10 9.50 6.50
CA ALA A 173 5.85 10.64 7.00
C ALA A 173 7.15 10.26 7.74
N LEU A 174 7.41 8.97 8.00
CA LEU A 174 8.61 8.52 8.72
C LEU A 174 9.93 9.06 8.18
N PRO A 175 10.16 9.20 6.86
CA PRO A 175 11.41 9.76 6.35
C PRO A 175 11.72 11.17 6.86
N TRP A 176 10.69 11.94 7.24
CA TRP A 176 10.85 13.29 7.81
C TRP A 176 10.75 13.32 9.34
N LEU A 177 10.10 12.32 9.94
CA LEU A 177 9.93 12.19 11.39
C LEU A 177 11.10 11.48 12.04
N ASP A 178 11.73 10.55 11.35
CA ASP A 178 12.90 9.83 11.86
C ASP A 178 14.13 10.75 11.89
N ARG A 179 14.60 11.02 13.09
CA ARG A 179 15.79 11.82 13.37
C ARG A 179 16.94 10.97 13.90
N SER A 180 16.82 9.65 13.84
CA SER A 180 17.87 8.76 14.31
C SER A 180 19.15 8.96 13.48
N PRO A 181 20.31 9.15 14.10
CA PRO A 181 21.59 9.17 13.41
C PRO A 181 22.05 7.76 12.99
N VAL A 182 21.38 6.72 13.47
CA VAL A 182 21.75 5.32 13.25
C VAL A 182 21.30 4.86 11.88
N LYS A 183 22.26 4.43 11.06
CA LYS A 183 22.00 3.93 9.71
C LYS A 183 21.80 2.41 9.64
N SER A 184 22.11 1.70 10.71
CA SER A 184 22.02 0.24 10.78
C SER A 184 21.14 -0.20 11.95
N LEU A 185 20.29 -1.20 11.70
CA LEU A 185 19.44 -1.80 12.74
C LEU A 185 20.25 -2.44 13.88
N SER A 186 21.45 -2.94 13.60
CA SER A 186 22.32 -3.53 14.64
C SER A 186 22.83 -2.51 15.66
N LEU A 187 22.84 -1.22 15.30
CA LEU A 187 23.29 -0.14 16.20
C LEU A 187 22.15 0.48 17.02
N ILE A 188 20.90 0.07 16.80
CA ILE A 188 19.76 0.57 17.59
C ILE A 188 19.79 0.06 19.03
N HIS A 189 20.53 -1.02 19.30
CA HIS A 189 20.60 -1.67 20.59
C HIS A 189 21.91 -1.42 21.37
N ILE A 190 22.71 -0.44 20.94
CA ILE A 190 23.94 -0.04 21.64
C ILE A 190 23.71 1.23 22.44
#